data_baa519502755e05bf1eff7341a128b44
#
_entry.id   baa519502755e05bf1eff7341a128b44
#
_cell.length_a   1.000
_cell.length_b   1.000
_cell.length_c   1.000
_cell.angle_alpha   90.00
_cell.angle_beta   90.00
_cell.angle_gamma   90.00
#
_symmetry.space_group_name_H-M   'P 1'
#
loop_
_entity.id
_entity.type
_entity.pdbx_description
1 polymer ?
#
loop_
_entity_poly.entity_id
_entity_poly.type
_entity_poly.pdbx_seq_one_letter_code
_entity_poly.pdbx_strand_id
1 'polypeptide(L)'
;MQRTLIMIRHAKSSWANPLQSDFERPLNDRGKSDAPLMGKELKKLGITPDLIISSTAKRTRQTAKKIAAEVGYDFDKVKWEEKLYHCIPSVFEEVIYEVSPEIKTVFIIAHNPGITEFVNQLSPEFSIDNMPTCGIVGANFDAREWSSFSMEKRKVFLFEYPAKHEHTK
;
A
#
# COMPACT_ATOMS: atom_id res chain seq x y z
N MET A 1 -4.34 4.50 -21.61
CA MET A 1 -3.09 4.23 -20.87
C MET A 1 -3.40 3.37 -19.65
N GLN A 2 -2.67 2.28 -19.48
CA GLN A 2 -2.84 1.44 -18.32
C GLN A 2 -2.30 2.10 -17.06
N ARG A 3 -3.10 2.08 -16.00
CA ARG A 3 -2.73 2.55 -14.67
C ARG A 3 -2.64 1.37 -13.73
N THR A 4 -1.66 1.40 -12.82
CA THR A 4 -1.47 0.36 -11.81
C THR A 4 -1.51 0.98 -10.42
N LEU A 5 -2.42 0.45 -9.59
CA LEU A 5 -2.56 0.85 -8.20
C LEU A 5 -2.14 -0.31 -7.31
N ILE A 6 -1.20 -0.06 -6.42
CA ILE A 6 -0.71 -1.05 -5.45
C ILE A 6 -1.04 -0.55 -4.05
N MET A 7 -1.94 -1.28 -3.38
CA MET A 7 -2.36 -0.97 -2.01
C MET A 7 -1.58 -1.85 -1.04
N ILE A 8 -0.95 -1.23 -0.05
CA ILE A 8 -0.06 -1.92 0.90
C ILE A 8 -0.49 -1.58 2.32
N ARG A 9 -0.87 -2.59 3.11
CA ARG A 9 -1.05 -2.39 4.54
C ARG A 9 0.32 -2.35 5.21
N HIS A 10 0.51 -1.44 6.19
CA HIS A 10 1.77 -1.38 6.93
C HIS A 10 2.17 -2.76 7.49
N ALA A 11 3.47 -2.97 7.67
CA ALA A 11 4.01 -4.18 8.28
C ALA A 11 3.68 -4.24 9.77
N LYS A 12 3.92 -5.39 10.40
CA LYS A 12 3.49 -5.65 11.77
C LYS A 12 4.12 -4.65 12.75
N SER A 13 3.28 -4.05 13.59
CA SER A 13 3.68 -3.03 14.53
C SER A 13 3.74 -3.55 15.96
N SER A 14 4.49 -2.83 16.81
CA SER A 14 4.75 -3.21 18.20
C SER A 14 3.69 -2.67 19.15
N TRP A 15 3.32 -3.47 20.13
CA TRP A 15 2.52 -3.08 21.29
C TRP A 15 3.36 -3.08 22.59
N ALA A 16 4.71 -3.14 22.45
CA ALA A 16 5.61 -3.31 23.59
C ALA A 16 5.60 -2.13 24.57
N ASN A 17 5.35 -0.90 24.08
CA ASN A 17 5.30 0.28 24.91
C ASN A 17 3.86 0.77 25.11
N PRO A 18 3.21 0.47 26.28
CA PRO A 18 1.81 0.86 26.49
C PRO A 18 1.61 2.37 26.67
N LEU A 19 2.68 3.13 26.89
CA LEU A 19 2.62 4.59 27.03
C LEU A 19 2.68 5.32 25.70
N GLN A 20 2.96 4.61 24.63
CA GLN A 20 3.10 5.18 23.30
C GLN A 20 1.72 5.38 22.67
N SER A 21 1.52 6.51 21.97
CA SER A 21 0.30 6.71 21.19
C SER A 21 0.24 5.72 20.03
N ASP A 22 -0.94 5.42 19.56
CA ASP A 22 -1.11 4.57 18.37
C ASP A 22 -0.33 5.10 17.18
N PHE A 23 -0.37 6.41 16.97
CA PHE A 23 0.32 7.07 15.84
C PHE A 23 1.83 6.82 15.87
N GLU A 24 2.44 6.74 17.04
CA GLU A 24 3.90 6.60 17.20
C GLU A 24 4.35 5.15 17.38
N ARG A 25 3.45 4.16 17.29
CA ARG A 25 3.84 2.75 17.39
C ARG A 25 4.75 2.36 16.22
N PRO A 26 5.96 1.84 16.49
CA PRO A 26 6.89 1.41 15.44
C PRO A 26 6.58 0.00 14.95
N LEU A 27 7.28 -0.43 13.90
CA LEU A 27 7.29 -1.84 13.50
C LEU A 27 7.94 -2.66 14.60
N ASN A 28 7.45 -3.90 14.78
CA ASN A 28 8.14 -4.90 15.60
C ASN A 28 9.17 -5.63 14.72
N ASP A 29 9.85 -6.65 15.29
CA ASP A 29 10.88 -7.39 14.57
C ASP A 29 10.34 -8.08 13.33
N ARG A 30 9.12 -8.65 13.42
CA ARG A 30 8.45 -9.27 12.29
C ARG A 30 8.21 -8.26 11.17
N GLY A 31 7.71 -7.07 11.51
CA GLY A 31 7.46 -6.01 10.52
C GLY A 31 8.73 -5.53 9.85
N LYS A 32 9.81 -5.40 10.61
CA LYS A 32 11.12 -4.99 10.08
C LYS A 32 11.67 -6.01 9.08
N SER A 33 11.31 -7.27 9.21
CA SER A 33 11.67 -8.36 8.29
C SER A 33 10.73 -8.44 7.10
N ASP A 34 9.43 -8.32 7.33
CA ASP A 34 8.40 -8.47 6.30
C ASP A 34 8.44 -7.34 5.25
N ALA A 35 8.70 -6.11 5.66
CA ALA A 35 8.67 -4.98 4.74
C ALA A 35 9.73 -5.10 3.63
N PRO A 36 11.01 -5.39 3.92
CA PRO A 36 11.98 -5.63 2.85
C PRO A 36 11.62 -6.85 1.99
N LEU A 37 11.11 -7.92 2.62
CA LEU A 37 10.70 -9.13 1.90
C LEU A 37 9.66 -8.80 0.82
N MET A 38 8.64 -8.03 1.18
CA MET A 38 7.58 -7.66 0.26
C MET A 38 8.04 -6.66 -0.80
N GLY A 39 8.94 -5.75 -0.43
CA GLY A 39 9.59 -4.86 -1.40
C GLY A 39 10.37 -5.62 -2.44
N LYS A 40 11.13 -6.64 -2.03
CA LYS A 40 11.87 -7.53 -2.95
C LYS A 40 10.92 -8.29 -3.86
N GLU A 41 9.78 -8.74 -3.33
CA GLU A 41 8.77 -9.44 -4.14
C GLU A 41 8.20 -8.53 -5.22
N LEU A 42 7.88 -7.29 -4.90
CA LEU A 42 7.41 -6.31 -5.89
C LEU A 42 8.45 -6.09 -6.98
N LYS A 43 9.72 -5.92 -6.59
CA LYS A 43 10.82 -5.75 -7.55
C LYS A 43 10.96 -6.96 -8.46
N LYS A 44 10.89 -8.17 -7.89
CA LYS A 44 10.97 -9.42 -8.64
C LYS A 44 9.87 -9.54 -9.67
N LEU A 45 8.67 -9.05 -9.35
CA LEU A 45 7.52 -9.06 -10.26
C LEU A 45 7.59 -7.93 -11.30
N GLY A 46 8.60 -7.09 -11.25
CA GLY A 46 8.74 -5.97 -12.16
C GLY A 46 7.80 -4.80 -11.85
N ILE A 47 7.30 -4.73 -10.63
CA ILE A 47 6.37 -3.68 -10.21
C ILE A 47 7.14 -2.63 -9.43
N THR A 48 7.38 -1.49 -10.07
CA THR A 48 8.08 -0.36 -9.46
C THR A 48 7.22 0.89 -9.50
N PRO A 49 7.23 1.70 -8.43
CA PRO A 49 6.35 2.87 -8.37
C PRO A 49 6.92 4.07 -9.10
N ASP A 50 6.03 4.86 -9.70
CA ASP A 50 6.34 6.22 -10.12
C ASP A 50 6.06 7.20 -8.99
N LEU A 51 5.19 6.80 -8.05
CA LEU A 51 4.83 7.60 -6.89
C LEU A 51 4.49 6.67 -5.73
N ILE A 52 5.04 6.95 -4.54
CA ILE A 52 4.63 6.31 -3.29
C ILE A 52 3.91 7.37 -2.44
N ILE A 53 2.68 7.06 -2.04
CA ILE A 53 1.89 7.86 -1.11
C ILE A 53 1.72 7.05 0.17
N SER A 54 1.97 7.65 1.33
CA SER A 54 1.89 6.95 2.61
C SER A 54 1.22 7.77 3.68
N SER A 55 0.50 7.07 4.56
CA SER A 55 0.07 7.64 5.84
C SER A 55 1.29 8.07 6.66
N THR A 56 1.09 9.04 7.53
CA THR A 56 2.14 9.66 8.33
C THR A 56 2.43 8.96 9.66
N ALA A 57 1.69 7.91 10.02
CA ALA A 57 1.96 7.13 11.23
C ALA A 57 3.35 6.48 11.15
N LYS A 58 3.99 6.29 12.31
CA LYS A 58 5.35 5.75 12.33
C LYS A 58 5.48 4.40 11.63
N ARG A 59 4.53 3.48 11.85
CA ARG A 59 4.56 2.16 11.22
C ARG A 59 4.43 2.19 9.70
N THR A 60 3.67 3.13 9.14
CA THR A 60 3.59 3.31 7.69
C THR A 60 4.84 4.00 7.15
N ARG A 61 5.39 4.98 7.86
CA ARG A 61 6.65 5.62 7.47
C ARG A 61 7.80 4.62 7.40
N GLN A 62 7.91 3.74 8.38
CA GLN A 62 8.95 2.70 8.40
C GLN A 62 8.74 1.65 7.29
N THR A 63 7.49 1.25 7.04
CA THR A 63 7.17 0.34 5.93
C THR A 63 7.54 0.98 4.59
N ALA A 64 7.17 2.24 4.39
CA ALA A 64 7.47 2.99 3.16
C ALA A 64 8.97 3.07 2.92
N LYS A 65 9.76 3.36 3.97
CA LYS A 65 11.21 3.47 3.85
C LYS A 65 11.85 2.17 3.36
N LYS A 66 11.43 1.05 3.94
CA LYS A 66 11.98 -0.27 3.60
C LYS A 66 11.57 -0.72 2.20
N ILE A 67 10.32 -0.49 1.84
CA ILE A 67 9.83 -0.84 0.49
C ILE A 67 10.50 0.05 -0.56
N ALA A 68 10.59 1.36 -0.32
CA ALA A 68 11.24 2.29 -1.24
C ALA A 68 12.69 1.87 -1.53
N ALA A 69 13.43 1.47 -0.50
CA ALA A 69 14.81 1.01 -0.66
C ALA A 69 14.92 -0.21 -1.58
N GLU A 70 14.00 -1.16 -1.46
CA GLU A 70 14.04 -2.39 -2.27
C GLU A 70 13.62 -2.17 -3.71
N VAL A 71 12.64 -1.31 -3.96
CA VAL A 71 12.14 -1.04 -5.32
C VAL A 71 12.89 0.10 -6.03
N GLY A 72 13.88 0.69 -5.37
CA GLY A 72 14.70 1.76 -5.97
C GLY A 72 14.00 3.11 -6.05
N TYR A 73 13.09 3.39 -5.15
CA TYR A 73 12.39 4.68 -5.09
C TYR A 73 13.02 5.59 -4.05
N ASP A 74 13.23 6.84 -4.40
CA ASP A 74 13.82 7.84 -3.50
C ASP A 74 12.85 8.13 -2.35
N PHE A 75 13.25 7.76 -1.14
CA PHE A 75 12.44 7.96 0.07
C PHE A 75 12.05 9.42 0.28
N ASP A 76 12.93 10.36 -0.10
CA ASP A 76 12.66 11.80 0.04
C ASP A 76 11.52 12.28 -0.86
N LYS A 77 11.13 11.47 -1.85
CA LYS A 77 10.03 11.78 -2.77
C LYS A 77 8.70 11.16 -2.36
N VAL A 78 8.65 10.43 -1.26
CA VAL A 78 7.38 9.87 -0.75
C VAL A 78 6.44 11.02 -0.41
N LYS A 79 5.22 10.93 -0.92
CA LYS A 79 4.17 11.90 -0.60
C LYS A 79 3.48 11.46 0.69
N TRP A 80 3.65 12.23 1.74
CA TRP A 80 3.01 11.97 3.03
C TRP A 80 1.60 12.54 3.03
N GLU A 81 0.61 11.69 3.40
CA GLU A 81 -0.79 12.08 3.37
C GLU A 81 -1.46 11.74 4.69
N GLU A 82 -1.67 12.77 5.53
CA GLU A 82 -2.26 12.61 6.86
C GLU A 82 -3.68 12.03 6.82
N LYS A 83 -4.43 12.34 5.77
CA LYS A 83 -5.81 11.85 5.61
C LYS A 83 -5.90 10.33 5.59
N LEU A 84 -4.81 9.64 5.24
CA LEU A 84 -4.80 8.18 5.16
C LEU A 84 -4.76 7.50 6.53
N TYR A 85 -4.47 8.25 7.60
CA TYR A 85 -4.45 7.68 8.94
C TYR A 85 -5.86 7.33 9.38
N HIS A 86 -6.15 6.03 9.55
CA HIS A 86 -7.46 5.48 9.94
C HIS A 86 -8.63 6.00 9.09
N CYS A 87 -8.41 6.11 7.78
CA CYS A 87 -9.42 6.66 6.88
C CYS A 87 -10.46 5.61 6.43
N ILE A 88 -11.58 6.13 5.93
CA ILE A 88 -12.61 5.33 5.25
C ILE A 88 -12.29 5.21 3.75
N PRO A 89 -12.90 4.26 3.02
CA PRO A 89 -12.58 4.03 1.60
C PRO A 89 -12.66 5.25 0.69
N SER A 90 -13.63 6.15 0.91
CA SER A 90 -13.77 7.34 0.07
C SER A 90 -12.55 8.27 0.11
N VAL A 91 -11.80 8.26 1.21
CA VAL A 91 -10.58 9.07 1.32
C VAL A 91 -9.49 8.53 0.39
N PHE A 92 -9.38 7.22 0.22
CA PHE A 92 -8.46 6.65 -0.77
C PHE A 92 -8.81 7.14 -2.17
N GLU A 93 -10.09 7.18 -2.52
CA GLU A 93 -10.52 7.69 -3.82
C GLU A 93 -10.12 9.16 -4.01
N GLU A 94 -10.31 10.00 -2.99
CA GLU A 94 -9.90 11.41 -3.04
C GLU A 94 -8.42 11.55 -3.34
N VAL A 95 -7.58 10.77 -2.65
CA VAL A 95 -6.13 10.80 -2.83
C VAL A 95 -5.75 10.33 -4.24
N ILE A 96 -6.41 9.29 -4.75
CA ILE A 96 -6.16 8.74 -6.09
C ILE A 96 -6.52 9.77 -7.16
N TYR A 97 -7.64 10.47 -7.03
CA TYR A 97 -8.10 11.45 -8.02
C TYR A 97 -7.11 12.59 -8.23
N GLU A 98 -6.30 12.90 -7.24
CA GLU A 98 -5.34 14.00 -7.30
C GLU A 98 -4.00 13.61 -7.94
N VAL A 99 -3.80 12.32 -8.24
CA VAL A 99 -2.54 11.85 -8.84
C VAL A 99 -2.39 12.42 -10.25
N SER A 100 -1.19 12.89 -10.55
CA SER A 100 -0.87 13.52 -11.83
C SER A 100 -0.95 12.51 -12.99
N PRO A 101 -1.43 12.93 -14.18
CA PRO A 101 -1.63 12.00 -15.31
C PRO A 101 -0.36 11.31 -15.82
N GLU A 102 0.82 11.86 -15.62
CA GLU A 102 2.09 11.25 -16.03
C GLU A 102 2.49 10.05 -15.15
N ILE A 103 1.88 9.89 -13.97
CA ILE A 103 2.15 8.79 -13.05
C ILE A 103 1.42 7.55 -13.52
N LYS A 104 2.14 6.47 -13.83
CA LYS A 104 1.54 5.21 -14.29
C LYS A 104 1.27 4.23 -13.16
N THR A 105 2.18 4.15 -12.20
CA THR A 105 2.11 3.21 -11.08
C THR A 105 2.21 3.95 -9.76
N VAL A 106 1.19 3.77 -8.90
CA VAL A 106 1.11 4.38 -7.58
C VAL A 106 1.09 3.30 -6.51
N PHE A 107 1.92 3.45 -5.48
CA PHE A 107 1.83 2.67 -4.25
C PHE A 107 1.17 3.53 -3.18
N ILE A 108 0.19 2.95 -2.47
CA ILE A 108 -0.42 3.60 -1.31
C ILE A 108 -0.23 2.71 -0.10
N ILE A 109 0.39 3.26 0.95
CA ILE A 109 0.67 2.54 2.20
C ILE A 109 -0.22 3.09 3.30
N ALA A 110 -1.06 2.25 3.89
CA ALA A 110 -2.09 2.70 4.82
C ALA A 110 -2.48 1.61 5.83
N HIS A 111 -3.69 1.70 6.36
CA HIS A 111 -4.14 0.98 7.55
C HIS A 111 -5.47 0.25 7.35
N ASN A 112 -5.68 -0.79 8.16
CA ASN A 112 -7.00 -1.39 8.37
C ASN A 112 -7.81 -0.52 9.37
N PRO A 113 -9.13 -0.62 9.33
CA PRO A 113 -9.95 -1.46 8.44
C PRO A 113 -10.17 -0.85 7.05
N GLY A 114 -9.87 0.43 6.88
CA GLY A 114 -10.18 1.15 5.63
C GLY A 114 -9.59 0.51 4.39
N ILE A 115 -8.34 0.02 4.46
CA ILE A 115 -7.67 -0.58 3.29
C ILE A 115 -8.36 -1.87 2.86
N THR A 116 -8.81 -2.72 3.80
CA THR A 116 -9.55 -3.94 3.46
C THR A 116 -10.88 -3.58 2.79
N GLU A 117 -11.63 -2.65 3.34
CA GLU A 117 -12.88 -2.20 2.78
C GLU A 117 -12.68 -1.64 1.36
N PHE A 118 -11.62 -0.87 1.17
CA PHE A 118 -11.31 -0.26 -0.13
C PHE A 118 -10.96 -1.31 -1.19
N VAL A 119 -10.06 -2.25 -0.88
CA VAL A 119 -9.66 -3.25 -1.88
C VAL A 119 -10.82 -4.17 -2.27
N ASN A 120 -11.77 -4.40 -1.37
CA ASN A 120 -12.97 -5.17 -1.66
C ASN A 120 -13.95 -4.44 -2.59
N GLN A 121 -13.75 -3.15 -2.82
CA GLN A 121 -14.54 -2.34 -3.76
C GLN A 121 -13.89 -2.23 -5.13
N LEU A 122 -12.67 -2.75 -5.30
CA LEU A 122 -11.93 -2.59 -6.56
C LEU A 122 -12.57 -3.36 -7.72
N SER A 123 -13.04 -4.56 -7.46
CA SER A 123 -13.59 -5.44 -8.49
C SER A 123 -14.60 -6.40 -7.87
N PRO A 124 -15.71 -6.73 -8.56
CA PRO A 124 -16.69 -7.68 -8.02
C PRO A 124 -16.15 -9.10 -7.87
N GLU A 125 -15.09 -9.46 -8.59
CA GLU A 125 -14.50 -10.81 -8.52
C GLU A 125 -13.50 -10.96 -7.37
N PHE A 126 -13.14 -9.88 -6.68
CA PHE A 126 -12.14 -9.91 -5.62
C PHE A 126 -12.75 -9.58 -4.27
N SER A 127 -12.51 -10.43 -3.27
CA SER A 127 -12.94 -10.20 -1.90
C SER A 127 -12.01 -10.93 -0.92
N ILE A 128 -11.65 -10.23 0.15
CA ILE A 128 -10.88 -10.81 1.26
C ILE A 128 -11.52 -10.41 2.59
N ASP A 129 -11.37 -11.24 3.61
CA ASP A 129 -11.90 -10.95 4.94
C ASP A 129 -11.08 -9.87 5.63
N ASN A 130 -9.75 -9.93 5.48
CA ASN A 130 -8.84 -9.02 6.14
C ASN A 130 -7.51 -8.95 5.41
N MET A 131 -7.05 -7.73 5.13
CA MET A 131 -5.72 -7.51 4.56
C MET A 131 -4.67 -7.85 5.61
N PRO A 132 -3.79 -8.83 5.36
CA PRO A 132 -2.71 -9.13 6.31
C PRO A 132 -1.76 -7.95 6.46
N THR A 133 -1.04 -7.86 7.59
CA THR A 133 0.03 -6.87 7.72
C THR A 133 1.08 -7.08 6.62
N CYS A 134 1.51 -5.98 6.03
CA CYS A 134 2.37 -5.96 4.84
C CYS A 134 1.79 -6.69 3.62
N GLY A 135 0.46 -6.91 3.63
CA GLY A 135 -0.25 -7.44 2.48
C GLY A 135 -0.31 -6.43 1.35
N ILE A 136 -0.36 -6.93 0.14
CA ILE A 136 -0.35 -6.13 -1.09
C ILE A 136 -1.47 -6.59 -2.00
N VAL A 137 -2.29 -5.63 -2.45
CA VAL A 137 -3.30 -5.86 -3.49
C VAL A 137 -3.02 -4.91 -4.64
N GLY A 138 -2.93 -5.45 -5.85
CA GLY A 138 -2.69 -4.66 -7.05
C GLY A 138 -3.86 -4.70 -8.00
N ALA A 139 -4.22 -3.56 -8.57
CA ALA A 139 -5.27 -3.44 -9.57
C ALA A 139 -4.81 -2.64 -10.78
N ASN A 140 -5.30 -3.03 -11.96
CA ASN A 140 -5.06 -2.35 -13.22
C ASN A 140 -6.37 -1.76 -13.75
N PHE A 141 -6.27 -0.65 -14.46
CA PHE A 141 -7.38 -0.07 -15.20
C PHE A 141 -6.83 0.83 -16.32
N ASP A 142 -7.64 1.05 -17.34
CA ASP A 142 -7.29 1.95 -18.44
C ASP A 142 -7.97 3.30 -18.24
N ALA A 143 -7.17 4.38 -18.23
CA ALA A 143 -7.70 5.72 -18.06
C ALA A 143 -6.68 6.75 -18.53
N ARG A 144 -7.16 7.88 -19.03
CA ARG A 144 -6.31 9.03 -19.36
C ARG A 144 -5.82 9.73 -18.09
N GLU A 145 -6.64 9.72 -17.04
CA GLU A 145 -6.38 10.41 -15.79
C GLU A 145 -6.79 9.56 -14.60
N TRP A 146 -6.12 9.75 -13.47
CA TRP A 146 -6.48 9.08 -12.22
C TRP A 146 -7.83 9.54 -11.68
N SER A 147 -8.28 10.74 -12.05
CA SER A 147 -9.58 11.28 -11.63
C SER A 147 -10.78 10.47 -12.11
N SER A 148 -10.61 9.65 -13.14
CA SER A 148 -11.69 8.76 -13.63
C SER A 148 -11.67 7.37 -12.98
N PHE A 149 -10.83 7.15 -11.98
CA PHE A 149 -10.62 5.84 -11.34
C PHE A 149 -11.92 5.12 -10.96
N SER A 150 -12.88 5.82 -10.33
CA SER A 150 -14.12 5.20 -9.85
C SER A 150 -15.08 4.83 -10.98
N MET A 151 -14.90 5.44 -12.16
CA MET A 151 -15.76 5.22 -13.32
C MET A 151 -15.24 4.11 -14.23
N GLU A 152 -14.00 3.69 -14.02
CA GLU A 152 -13.36 2.72 -14.88
C GLU A 152 -13.50 1.30 -14.34
N LYS A 153 -13.52 0.33 -15.27
CA LYS A 153 -13.49 -1.08 -14.89
C LYS A 153 -12.09 -1.44 -14.44
N ARG A 154 -11.97 -1.93 -13.21
CA ARG A 154 -10.70 -2.30 -12.62
C ARG A 154 -10.57 -3.81 -12.53
N LYS A 155 -9.34 -4.30 -12.69
CA LYS A 155 -9.01 -5.72 -12.54
C LYS A 155 -7.99 -5.87 -11.44
N VAL A 156 -8.30 -6.66 -10.40
CA VAL A 156 -7.31 -7.06 -9.39
C VAL A 156 -6.46 -8.17 -9.98
N PHE A 157 -5.15 -7.94 -10.08
CA PHE A 157 -4.21 -8.88 -10.69
C PHE A 157 -3.21 -9.46 -9.70
N LEU A 158 -3.16 -8.92 -8.48
CA LEU A 158 -2.15 -9.28 -7.50
C LEU A 158 -2.73 -9.27 -6.08
N PHE A 159 -2.48 -10.34 -5.35
CA PHE A 159 -2.68 -10.39 -3.91
C PHE A 159 -1.53 -11.18 -3.30
N GLU A 160 -0.64 -10.48 -2.59
CA GLU A 160 0.56 -11.05 -1.97
C GLU A 160 0.62 -10.66 -0.50
N TYR A 161 1.22 -11.52 0.32
CA TYR A 161 1.43 -11.23 1.73
C TYR A 161 2.61 -12.06 2.25
N PRO A 162 3.22 -11.69 3.39
CA PRO A 162 4.46 -12.35 3.84
C PRO A 162 4.35 -13.86 4.03
N ALA A 163 3.24 -14.36 4.56
CA ALA A 163 3.07 -15.79 4.83
C ALA A 163 3.15 -16.65 3.56
N LYS A 164 2.81 -16.10 2.38
CA LYS A 164 2.97 -16.83 1.10
C LYS A 164 4.43 -17.15 0.78
N HIS A 165 5.37 -16.41 1.37
CA HIS A 165 6.79 -16.48 1.04
C HIS A 165 7.64 -17.12 2.15
N GLU A 166 7.04 -17.53 3.26
CA GLU A 166 7.75 -18.11 4.40
C GLU A 166 8.37 -19.46 4.06
N HIS A 167 7.77 -20.23 3.15
CA HIS A 167 8.24 -21.56 2.78
C HIS A 167 9.29 -21.57 1.67
N THR A 168 9.69 -20.40 1.17
CA THR A 168 10.68 -20.27 0.08
C THR A 168 12.06 -19.87 0.57
N LYS A 169 12.24 -19.81 1.89
CA LYS A 169 13.53 -19.47 2.52
C LYS A 169 14.41 -20.71 2.68
#